data_3d8728be20b006a06ef31e900a819713
#
_entry.id   3d8728be20b006a06ef31e900a819713
#
_cell.length_a   1.000
_cell.length_b   1.000
_cell.length_c   1.000
_cell.angle_alpha   90.00
_cell.angle_beta   90.00
_cell.angle_gamma   90.00
#
_symmetry.space_group_name_H-M   'P 1'
#
loop_
_entity.id
_entity.type
_entity.pdbx_description
1 polymer ?
#
loop_
_entity_poly.entity_id
_entity_poly.type
_entity_poly.pdbx_seq_one_letter_code
_entity_poly.pdbx_strand_id
1 'polypeptide(L)'
;MLAAGCAMAPPAPNAGSATATAAATPAADPPTSLLWVGNSFFYYNNSLHNHYGQLARAAAPNVRQRSVSVTISGSGADWHDMDSYFRADGIGRYSFVGDNEIVFNPPGRQFDAVIMMDCSQCPIHPQLGAVFHDMMKKHSATAVRSGVRPVLFMSWAYKDKPEMTAQLAEQYTRAGKANGAKVIPAGLAFARAIAQRPQLELYQPDKRHPTLAGSYLAACTTYAALHGKSPEGNRFTAGLAPELAAFLQTVAWQTVQAYSGV
;
A
#
# COMPACT_ATOMS: atom_id res chain seq x y z
N MET A 1 22.24 -29.74 -78.48
CA MET A 1 21.25 -28.85 -77.86
C MET A 1 20.71 -29.54 -76.63
N LEU A 2 21.21 -29.18 -75.40
CA LEU A 2 20.75 -29.71 -74.15
C LEU A 2 19.84 -28.67 -73.50
N ALA A 3 18.60 -29.01 -73.25
CA ALA A 3 17.63 -28.20 -72.50
C ALA A 3 17.80 -28.44 -71.03
N ALA A 4 18.15 -27.39 -70.25
CA ALA A 4 18.20 -27.44 -68.80
C ALA A 4 16.81 -27.14 -68.21
N GLY A 5 16.18 -28.10 -67.49
CA GLY A 5 14.95 -27.94 -66.74
C GLY A 5 15.23 -27.32 -65.44
N CYS A 6 14.65 -26.14 -65.13
CA CYS A 6 14.60 -25.59 -63.79
C CYS A 6 13.49 -26.26 -62.93
N ALA A 7 13.91 -26.98 -61.92
CA ALA A 7 12.98 -27.47 -60.90
C ALA A 7 12.75 -26.39 -59.84
N MET A 8 11.50 -25.94 -59.66
CA MET A 8 11.08 -25.04 -58.57
C MET A 8 10.91 -25.85 -57.25
N ALA A 9 11.55 -25.41 -56.20
CA ALA A 9 11.36 -25.93 -54.85
C ALA A 9 10.03 -25.46 -54.21
N PRO A 10 9.37 -26.27 -53.39
CA PRO A 10 8.13 -25.90 -52.72
C PRO A 10 8.39 -24.87 -51.59
N PRO A 11 7.40 -24.00 -51.27
CA PRO A 11 7.54 -23.04 -50.20
C PRO A 11 7.54 -23.71 -48.81
N ALA A 12 8.37 -23.18 -47.93
CA ALA A 12 8.49 -23.61 -46.55
C ALA A 12 7.21 -23.31 -45.73
N PRO A 13 6.82 -24.15 -44.74
CA PRO A 13 5.65 -23.89 -43.94
C PRO A 13 5.85 -22.70 -42.99
N ASN A 14 4.84 -21.84 -42.91
CA ASN A 14 4.75 -20.70 -42.00
C ASN A 14 4.93 -21.17 -40.54
N ALA A 15 5.98 -20.70 -39.89
CA ALA A 15 6.12 -20.82 -38.42
C ALA A 15 5.05 -19.97 -37.76
N GLY A 16 4.05 -20.64 -37.20
CA GLY A 16 3.02 -20.01 -36.36
C GLY A 16 3.67 -19.30 -35.18
N SER A 17 3.43 -18.01 -35.06
CA SER A 17 3.83 -17.19 -33.93
C SER A 17 3.06 -17.68 -32.66
N ALA A 18 3.72 -18.48 -31.83
CA ALA A 18 3.19 -18.83 -30.52
C ALA A 18 3.27 -17.56 -29.64
N THR A 19 2.14 -16.95 -29.39
CA THR A 19 1.97 -15.94 -28.36
C THR A 19 2.26 -16.61 -27.02
N ALA A 20 3.44 -16.37 -26.47
CA ALA A 20 3.76 -16.76 -25.11
C ALA A 20 2.86 -15.95 -24.16
N THR A 21 1.85 -16.61 -23.60
CA THR A 21 1.09 -16.09 -22.46
C THR A 21 2.07 -15.96 -21.32
N ALA A 22 2.41 -14.71 -20.95
CA ALA A 22 3.21 -14.43 -19.76
C ALA A 22 2.50 -15.05 -18.56
N ALA A 23 3.10 -16.08 -17.98
CA ALA A 23 2.61 -16.68 -16.73
C ALA A 23 2.61 -15.59 -15.66
N ALA A 24 1.43 -15.30 -15.09
CA ALA A 24 1.30 -14.38 -13.97
C ALA A 24 2.21 -14.89 -12.84
N THR A 25 3.16 -14.07 -12.43
CA THR A 25 3.99 -14.35 -11.26
C THR A 25 3.06 -14.62 -10.07
N PRO A 26 3.23 -15.74 -9.33
CA PRO A 26 2.40 -16.01 -8.17
C PRO A 26 2.40 -14.81 -7.24
N ALA A 27 1.21 -14.40 -6.80
CA ALA A 27 1.10 -13.31 -5.83
C ALA A 27 1.91 -13.67 -4.59
N ALA A 28 2.87 -12.82 -4.22
CA ALA A 28 3.66 -13.05 -3.01
C ALA A 28 2.74 -13.12 -1.79
N ASP A 29 3.06 -14.01 -0.86
CA ASP A 29 2.29 -14.17 0.39
C ASP A 29 2.08 -12.82 1.08
N PRO A 30 0.90 -12.63 1.72
CA PRO A 30 0.63 -11.43 2.51
C PRO A 30 1.71 -11.21 3.55
N PRO A 31 2.18 -9.97 3.76
CA PRO A 31 3.21 -9.69 4.75
C PRO A 31 2.65 -9.90 6.16
N THR A 32 3.44 -10.50 7.04
CA THR A 32 3.13 -10.72 8.45
C THR A 32 3.89 -9.78 9.38
N SER A 33 4.96 -9.17 8.90
CA SER A 33 5.74 -8.16 9.62
C SER A 33 5.87 -6.88 8.79
N LEU A 34 5.40 -5.76 9.34
CA LEU A 34 5.29 -4.49 8.63
C LEU A 34 5.99 -3.37 9.37
N LEU A 35 6.73 -2.56 8.63
CA LEU A 35 7.20 -1.25 9.06
C LEU A 35 6.30 -0.18 8.42
N TRP A 36 5.80 0.76 9.24
CA TRP A 36 4.98 1.89 8.81
C TRP A 36 5.79 3.17 9.00
N VAL A 37 6.04 3.89 7.93
CA VAL A 37 6.85 5.12 7.93
C VAL A 37 6.03 6.27 7.38
N GLY A 38 5.82 7.30 8.20
CA GLY A 38 4.98 8.42 7.81
C GLY A 38 4.74 9.43 8.92
N ASN A 39 3.53 9.94 8.99
CA ASN A 39 3.18 11.06 9.85
C ASN A 39 1.83 10.87 10.56
N SER A 40 1.17 11.97 10.93
CA SER A 40 -0.10 11.97 11.66
C SER A 40 -1.23 11.20 10.98
N PHE A 41 -1.22 11.07 9.66
CA PHE A 41 -2.24 10.28 8.95
C PHE A 41 -2.19 8.80 9.34
N PHE A 42 -1.06 8.31 9.84
CA PHE A 42 -0.94 6.94 10.33
C PHE A 42 -1.30 6.77 11.80
N TYR A 43 -1.06 7.76 12.67
CA TYR A 43 -1.22 7.54 14.11
C TYR A 43 -2.56 8.00 14.71
N TYR A 44 -3.43 8.71 13.95
CA TYR A 44 -4.75 9.08 14.44
C TYR A 44 -5.62 7.86 14.77
N ASN A 45 -6.57 8.05 15.70
CA ASN A 45 -7.60 7.06 16.08
C ASN A 45 -7.01 5.68 16.45
N ASN A 46 -6.02 5.64 17.32
CA ASN A 46 -5.33 4.42 17.75
C ASN A 46 -4.47 3.77 16.64
N SER A 47 -4.01 4.55 15.69
CA SER A 47 -3.08 4.20 14.62
C SER A 47 -3.61 3.20 13.56
N LEU A 48 -3.33 3.54 12.33
CA LEU A 48 -3.72 2.74 11.16
C LEU A 48 -3.16 1.31 11.21
N HIS A 49 -1.92 1.14 11.68
CA HIS A 49 -1.29 -0.18 11.81
C HIS A 49 -2.02 -1.09 12.82
N ASN A 50 -2.63 -0.54 13.88
CA ASN A 50 -3.44 -1.30 14.82
C ASN A 50 -4.74 -1.78 14.18
N HIS A 51 -5.45 -0.90 13.48
CA HIS A 51 -6.67 -1.29 12.76
C HIS A 51 -6.39 -2.36 11.70
N TYR A 52 -5.32 -2.19 10.92
CA TYR A 52 -4.87 -3.22 9.96
C TYR A 52 -4.56 -4.55 10.67
N GLY A 53 -3.79 -4.52 11.75
CA GLY A 53 -3.42 -5.72 12.50
C GLY A 53 -4.65 -6.45 13.08
N GLN A 54 -5.68 -5.72 13.54
CA GLN A 54 -6.92 -6.31 14.01
C GLN A 54 -7.75 -6.93 12.86
N LEU A 55 -7.82 -6.28 11.69
CA LEU A 55 -8.44 -6.84 10.49
C LEU A 55 -7.75 -8.15 10.07
N ALA A 56 -6.42 -8.13 9.99
CA ALA A 56 -5.63 -9.29 9.60
C ALA A 56 -5.78 -10.45 10.61
N ARG A 57 -5.76 -10.14 11.91
CA ARG A 57 -5.96 -11.13 12.97
C ARG A 57 -7.38 -11.70 12.97
N ALA A 58 -8.40 -10.87 12.73
CA ALA A 58 -9.79 -11.35 12.65
C ALA A 58 -10.00 -12.28 11.43
N ALA A 59 -9.28 -12.03 10.34
CA ALA A 59 -9.33 -12.86 9.12
C ALA A 59 -8.49 -14.15 9.24
N ALA A 60 -7.38 -14.13 9.99
CA ALA A 60 -6.46 -15.25 10.14
C ALA A 60 -5.91 -15.32 11.59
N PRO A 61 -6.70 -15.82 12.55
CA PRO A 61 -6.35 -15.78 13.99
C PRO A 61 -5.04 -16.49 14.34
N ASN A 62 -4.68 -17.51 13.56
CA ASN A 62 -3.48 -18.32 13.80
C ASN A 62 -2.20 -17.71 13.16
N VAL A 63 -2.32 -16.60 12.43
CA VAL A 63 -1.18 -15.92 11.82
C VAL A 63 -0.78 -14.74 12.70
N ARG A 64 0.44 -14.80 13.24
CA ARG A 64 0.98 -13.71 14.05
C ARG A 64 1.28 -12.50 13.16
N GLN A 65 0.62 -11.41 13.42
CA GLN A 65 0.89 -10.12 12.77
C GLN A 65 1.76 -9.26 13.68
N ARG A 66 2.80 -8.65 13.10
CA ARG A 66 3.69 -7.72 13.78
C ARG A 66 3.79 -6.41 12.98
N SER A 67 3.62 -5.30 13.64
CA SER A 67 3.82 -3.97 13.06
C SER A 67 4.69 -3.11 13.95
N VAL A 68 5.57 -2.33 13.34
CA VAL A 68 6.29 -1.23 13.97
C VAL A 68 5.94 0.05 13.22
N SER A 69 5.66 1.12 13.95
CA SER A 69 5.32 2.41 13.35
C SER A 69 6.38 3.45 13.72
N VAL A 70 6.93 4.09 12.71
CA VAL A 70 7.85 5.22 12.84
C VAL A 70 7.18 6.42 12.22
N THR A 71 6.60 7.26 13.07
CA THR A 71 5.82 8.42 12.62
C THR A 71 6.34 9.69 13.28
N ILE A 72 6.54 10.71 12.45
CA ILE A 72 6.93 12.06 12.88
C ILE A 72 5.82 13.01 12.45
N SER A 73 5.29 13.78 13.39
CA SER A 73 4.19 14.72 13.11
C SER A 73 4.59 15.71 12.02
N GLY A 74 3.77 15.80 10.95
CA GLY A 74 4.00 16.73 9.85
C GLY A 74 5.16 16.39 8.92
N SER A 75 5.80 15.22 9.09
CA SER A 75 6.97 14.87 8.28
C SER A 75 6.64 14.65 6.81
N GLY A 76 7.59 15.04 5.97
CA GLY A 76 7.79 14.49 4.64
C GLY A 76 8.66 13.23 4.67
N ALA A 77 8.76 12.54 3.54
CA ALA A 77 9.59 11.33 3.42
C ALA A 77 11.08 11.62 3.60
N ASP A 78 11.52 12.85 3.33
CA ASP A 78 12.89 13.35 3.48
C ASP A 78 13.37 13.46 4.93
N TRP A 79 12.44 13.40 5.90
CA TRP A 79 12.77 13.44 7.34
C TRP A 79 13.14 12.05 7.90
N HIS A 80 12.94 10.98 7.14
CA HIS A 80 13.13 9.62 7.60
C HIS A 80 14.45 9.02 7.14
N ASP A 81 15.23 8.48 8.10
CA ASP A 81 16.47 7.73 7.83
C ASP A 81 16.16 6.22 7.68
N MET A 82 15.73 5.84 6.47
CA MET A 82 15.37 4.44 6.18
C MET A 82 16.54 3.47 6.33
N ASP A 83 17.78 3.91 6.12
CA ASP A 83 18.95 3.04 6.31
C ASP A 83 19.11 2.64 7.78
N SER A 84 18.79 3.55 8.72
CA SER A 84 18.84 3.24 10.16
C SER A 84 17.74 2.26 10.58
N TYR A 85 16.58 2.29 9.92
CA TYR A 85 15.43 1.44 10.29
C TYR A 85 15.63 -0.04 9.96
N PHE A 86 16.51 -0.35 9.01
CA PHE A 86 16.78 -1.72 8.58
C PHE A 86 18.07 -2.31 9.15
N ARG A 87 18.77 -1.61 10.05
CA ARG A 87 19.92 -2.18 10.74
C ARG A 87 19.51 -3.39 11.59
N ALA A 88 20.40 -4.36 11.72
CA ALA A 88 20.12 -5.59 12.45
C ALA A 88 19.78 -5.38 13.93
N ASP A 89 20.35 -4.33 14.53
CA ASP A 89 20.14 -3.90 15.93
C ASP A 89 19.21 -2.68 16.06
N GLY A 90 18.54 -2.32 14.95
CA GLY A 90 17.62 -1.17 14.87
C GLY A 90 16.24 -1.46 15.42
N ILE A 91 15.24 -0.78 14.84
CA ILE A 91 13.85 -0.94 15.23
C ILE A 91 13.33 -2.34 14.89
N GLY A 92 12.41 -2.84 15.71
CA GLY A 92 11.87 -4.19 15.53
C GLY A 92 12.73 -5.31 16.12
N ARG A 93 13.85 -5.00 16.80
CA ARG A 93 14.71 -5.99 17.44
C ARG A 93 13.98 -6.81 18.51
N TYR A 94 13.00 -6.23 19.18
CA TYR A 94 12.19 -6.91 20.18
C TYR A 94 10.70 -6.54 20.00
N SER A 95 9.85 -7.34 20.62
CA SER A 95 8.41 -7.12 20.67
C SER A 95 7.93 -7.20 22.10
N PHE A 96 6.96 -6.37 22.48
CA PHE A 96 6.19 -6.57 23.68
C PHE A 96 5.15 -7.67 23.41
N VAL A 97 5.04 -8.61 24.32
CA VAL A 97 4.00 -9.63 24.36
C VAL A 97 3.15 -9.44 25.62
N GLY A 98 2.17 -10.27 25.86
CA GLY A 98 1.28 -10.08 27.01
C GLY A 98 2.03 -9.76 28.31
N ASP A 99 1.40 -9.02 29.23
CA ASP A 99 1.92 -8.62 30.55
C ASP A 99 3.22 -7.79 30.53
N ASN A 100 3.43 -7.03 29.47
CA ASN A 100 4.64 -6.21 29.24
C ASN A 100 5.95 -7.01 29.14
N GLU A 101 5.87 -8.29 28.90
CA GLU A 101 7.05 -9.12 28.65
C GLU A 101 7.72 -8.74 27.33
N ILE A 102 9.05 -8.68 27.32
CA ILE A 102 9.86 -8.41 26.13
C ILE A 102 10.38 -9.73 25.57
N VAL A 103 10.11 -9.94 24.28
CA VAL A 103 10.68 -11.06 23.50
C VAL A 103 11.55 -10.51 22.39
N PHE A 104 12.80 -10.95 22.32
CA PHE A 104 13.68 -10.61 21.21
C PHE A 104 13.24 -11.32 19.94
N ASN A 105 13.10 -10.57 18.87
CA ASN A 105 12.81 -11.13 17.56
C ASN A 105 14.08 -11.84 17.01
N PRO A 106 13.92 -12.87 16.16
CA PRO A 106 15.05 -13.53 15.53
C PRO A 106 15.96 -12.53 14.80
N PRO A 107 17.28 -12.74 14.78
CA PRO A 107 18.19 -11.88 14.03
C PRO A 107 17.91 -11.94 12.52
N GLY A 108 18.33 -10.91 11.79
CA GLY A 108 18.14 -10.82 10.34
C GLY A 108 17.01 -9.87 9.95
N ARG A 109 16.37 -10.14 8.81
CA ARG A 109 15.30 -9.29 8.27
C ARG A 109 14.12 -9.20 9.23
N GLN A 110 13.82 -8.00 9.70
CA GLN A 110 12.76 -7.74 10.68
C GLN A 110 11.39 -7.53 10.05
N PHE A 111 11.32 -7.11 8.77
CA PHE A 111 10.08 -6.74 8.12
C PHE A 111 9.94 -7.44 6.75
N ASP A 112 8.72 -7.86 6.42
CA ASP A 112 8.38 -8.37 5.10
C ASP A 112 8.12 -7.24 4.10
N ALA A 113 7.55 -6.14 4.60
CA ALA A 113 7.27 -4.96 3.79
C ALA A 113 7.38 -3.68 4.62
N VAL A 114 7.64 -2.56 3.95
CA VAL A 114 7.57 -1.21 4.51
C VAL A 114 6.50 -0.43 3.77
N ILE A 115 5.57 0.16 4.54
CA ILE A 115 4.52 1.04 4.02
C ILE A 115 4.97 2.47 4.27
N MET A 116 5.13 3.24 3.21
CA MET A 116 5.67 4.59 3.23
C MET A 116 4.67 5.60 2.69
N MET A 117 4.60 6.76 3.31
CA MET A 117 3.89 7.92 2.78
C MET A 117 4.74 9.18 2.91
N ASP A 118 4.42 10.18 2.12
CA ASP A 118 4.98 11.53 2.25
C ASP A 118 4.04 12.44 3.03
N CYS A 119 4.38 13.71 3.17
CA CYS A 119 3.44 14.71 3.66
C CYS A 119 2.21 14.76 2.75
N SER A 120 1.09 15.22 3.29
CA SER A 120 -0.21 15.16 2.60
C SER A 120 -0.28 15.91 1.26
N GLN A 121 0.57 16.94 1.06
CA GLN A 121 0.63 17.74 -0.16
C GLN A 121 1.97 17.63 -0.90
N CYS A 122 3.01 17.06 -0.30
CA CYS A 122 4.34 17.01 -0.89
C CYS A 122 4.36 16.40 -2.30
N PRO A 123 3.62 15.31 -2.59
CA PRO A 123 3.65 14.72 -3.93
C PRO A 123 3.14 15.65 -5.04
N ILE A 124 2.30 16.62 -4.70
CA ILE A 124 1.66 17.55 -5.65
C ILE A 124 2.12 19.00 -5.48
N HIS A 125 3.03 19.25 -4.54
CA HIS A 125 3.54 20.59 -4.29
C HIS A 125 4.57 20.99 -5.37
N PRO A 126 4.53 22.21 -5.93
CA PRO A 126 5.43 22.62 -7.02
C PRO A 126 6.92 22.45 -6.71
N GLN A 127 7.32 22.65 -5.46
CA GLN A 127 8.74 22.56 -5.02
C GLN A 127 9.09 21.20 -4.42
N LEU A 128 8.13 20.48 -3.83
CA LEU A 128 8.39 19.24 -3.10
C LEU A 128 8.06 17.98 -3.92
N GLY A 129 7.35 18.09 -5.04
CA GLY A 129 7.01 16.95 -5.89
C GLY A 129 8.24 16.21 -6.43
N ALA A 130 9.31 16.94 -6.75
CA ALA A 130 10.58 16.32 -7.13
C ALA A 130 11.20 15.57 -5.94
N VAL A 131 11.21 16.19 -4.75
CA VAL A 131 11.72 15.58 -3.51
C VAL A 131 10.95 14.30 -3.18
N PHE A 132 9.62 14.31 -3.33
CA PHE A 132 8.79 13.11 -3.18
C PHE A 132 9.30 11.95 -4.06
N HIS A 133 9.49 12.18 -5.36
CA HIS A 133 9.95 11.13 -6.27
C HIS A 133 11.36 10.63 -5.94
N ASP A 134 12.27 11.53 -5.58
CA ASP A 134 13.63 11.19 -5.19
C ASP A 134 13.64 10.35 -3.90
N MET A 135 12.82 10.72 -2.90
CA MET A 135 12.72 9.97 -1.65
C MET A 135 12.05 8.63 -1.84
N MET A 136 10.97 8.53 -2.63
CA MET A 136 10.35 7.24 -2.95
C MET A 136 11.33 6.30 -3.65
N LYS A 137 12.15 6.82 -4.57
CA LYS A 137 13.22 6.05 -5.22
C LYS A 137 14.27 5.58 -4.22
N LYS A 138 14.82 6.50 -3.41
CA LYS A 138 15.84 6.20 -2.40
C LYS A 138 15.34 5.16 -1.39
N HIS A 139 14.18 5.38 -0.80
CA HIS A 139 13.62 4.52 0.24
C HIS A 139 13.20 3.16 -0.28
N SER A 140 12.62 3.08 -1.49
CA SER A 140 12.31 1.80 -2.14
C SER A 140 13.57 1.00 -2.43
N ALA A 141 14.63 1.64 -2.92
CA ALA A 141 15.92 0.97 -3.15
C ALA A 141 16.55 0.47 -1.83
N THR A 142 16.48 1.26 -0.74
CA THR A 142 16.95 0.84 0.58
C THR A 142 16.15 -0.36 1.09
N ALA A 143 14.82 -0.35 0.97
CA ALA A 143 13.97 -1.48 1.35
C ALA A 143 14.35 -2.76 0.57
N VAL A 144 14.46 -2.67 -0.74
CA VAL A 144 14.83 -3.82 -1.61
C VAL A 144 16.20 -4.39 -1.25
N ARG A 145 17.21 -3.53 -1.01
CA ARG A 145 18.55 -3.98 -0.56
C ARG A 145 18.49 -4.72 0.78
N SER A 146 17.53 -4.38 1.62
CA SER A 146 17.30 -5.01 2.92
C SER A 146 16.37 -6.24 2.84
N GLY A 147 16.01 -6.69 1.64
CA GLY A 147 15.09 -7.81 1.41
C GLY A 147 13.64 -7.51 1.82
N VAL A 148 13.26 -6.23 1.90
CA VAL A 148 11.94 -5.75 2.33
C VAL A 148 11.17 -5.21 1.14
N ARG A 149 9.90 -5.57 1.01
CA ARG A 149 9.04 -5.10 -0.10
C ARG A 149 8.63 -3.64 0.13
N PRO A 150 8.91 -2.71 -0.81
CA PRO A 150 8.41 -1.34 -0.71
C PRO A 150 6.91 -1.28 -1.07
N VAL A 151 6.16 -0.53 -0.29
CA VAL A 151 4.74 -0.25 -0.51
C VAL A 151 4.49 1.23 -0.28
N LEU A 152 3.84 1.90 -1.22
CA LEU A 152 3.50 3.31 -1.12
C LEU A 152 2.04 3.45 -0.66
N PHE A 153 1.81 4.29 0.33
CA PHE A 153 0.48 4.60 0.82
C PHE A 153 0.01 5.92 0.21
N MET A 154 -0.93 5.84 -0.72
CA MET A 154 -1.54 7.02 -1.33
C MET A 154 -2.46 7.69 -0.31
N SER A 155 -2.06 8.86 0.19
CA SER A 155 -2.87 9.67 1.08
C SER A 155 -4.11 10.22 0.37
N TRP A 156 -5.07 10.72 1.15
CA TRP A 156 -6.32 11.31 0.64
C TRP A 156 -6.22 12.83 0.47
N ALA A 157 -7.08 13.35 -0.39
CA ALA A 157 -7.29 14.78 -0.58
C ALA A 157 -7.86 15.43 0.69
N TYR A 158 -7.64 16.71 0.88
CA TYR A 158 -8.35 17.47 1.92
C TYR A 158 -9.84 17.56 1.59
N LYS A 159 -10.68 17.65 2.61
CA LYS A 159 -12.15 17.74 2.45
C LYS A 159 -12.58 18.90 1.55
N ASP A 160 -11.89 20.02 1.65
CA ASP A 160 -12.15 21.25 0.91
C ASP A 160 -11.30 21.43 -0.36
N LYS A 161 -10.53 20.40 -0.73
CA LYS A 161 -9.67 20.36 -1.93
C LYS A 161 -9.78 19.02 -2.65
N PRO A 162 -10.97 18.59 -3.09
CA PRO A 162 -11.19 17.25 -3.67
C PRO A 162 -10.39 17.02 -4.97
N GLU A 163 -9.99 18.08 -5.68
CA GLU A 163 -9.15 18.04 -6.87
C GLU A 163 -7.78 17.42 -6.61
N MET A 164 -7.28 17.46 -5.39
CA MET A 164 -6.04 16.78 -5.00
C MET A 164 -6.09 15.26 -5.25
N THR A 165 -7.29 14.65 -5.26
CA THR A 165 -7.44 13.20 -5.40
C THR A 165 -6.79 12.69 -6.69
N ALA A 166 -7.12 13.29 -7.83
CA ALA A 166 -6.56 12.89 -9.12
C ALA A 166 -5.06 13.13 -9.19
N GLN A 167 -4.60 14.27 -8.68
CA GLN A 167 -3.19 14.65 -8.65
C GLN A 167 -2.37 13.68 -7.77
N LEU A 168 -2.83 13.38 -6.55
CA LEU A 168 -2.17 12.41 -5.66
C LEU A 168 -2.13 11.02 -6.29
N ALA A 169 -3.25 10.57 -6.88
CA ALA A 169 -3.32 9.28 -7.54
C ALA A 169 -2.31 9.15 -8.67
N GLU A 170 -2.15 10.18 -9.50
CA GLU A 170 -1.14 10.22 -10.56
C GLU A 170 0.28 10.10 -10.00
N GLN A 171 0.63 10.93 -8.99
CA GLN A 171 1.99 10.96 -8.45
C GLN A 171 2.38 9.65 -7.76
N TYR A 172 1.49 9.10 -6.90
CA TYR A 172 1.75 7.83 -6.24
C TYR A 172 1.79 6.64 -7.22
N THR A 173 0.92 6.62 -8.23
CA THR A 173 0.95 5.58 -9.27
C THR A 173 2.25 5.64 -10.08
N ARG A 174 2.68 6.83 -10.47
CA ARG A 174 3.96 7.06 -11.17
C ARG A 174 5.14 6.60 -10.32
N ALA A 175 5.18 6.99 -9.03
CA ALA A 175 6.23 6.58 -8.11
C ALA A 175 6.23 5.06 -7.88
N GLY A 176 5.06 4.43 -7.72
CA GLY A 176 4.93 2.99 -7.58
C GLY A 176 5.46 2.24 -8.78
N LYS A 177 5.05 2.62 -9.99
CA LYS A 177 5.53 2.03 -11.25
C LYS A 177 7.05 2.19 -11.41
N ALA A 178 7.57 3.39 -11.15
CA ALA A 178 8.99 3.68 -11.31
C ALA A 178 9.91 2.88 -10.37
N ASN A 179 9.39 2.49 -9.21
CA ASN A 179 10.19 1.85 -8.15
C ASN A 179 9.80 0.39 -7.86
N GLY A 180 8.92 -0.21 -8.67
CA GLY A 180 8.41 -1.57 -8.44
C GLY A 180 7.68 -1.72 -7.09
N ALA A 181 7.11 -0.64 -6.58
CA ALA A 181 6.42 -0.60 -5.31
C ALA A 181 4.90 -0.72 -5.51
N LYS A 182 4.27 -1.60 -4.72
CA LYS A 182 2.80 -1.66 -4.68
C LYS A 182 2.25 -0.36 -4.10
N VAL A 183 1.11 0.12 -4.62
CA VAL A 183 0.42 1.30 -4.08
C VAL A 183 -0.86 0.88 -3.37
N ILE A 184 -1.09 1.39 -2.18
CA ILE A 184 -2.35 1.28 -1.43
C ILE A 184 -3.20 2.51 -1.79
N PRO A 185 -4.33 2.38 -2.49
CA PRO A 185 -5.08 3.51 -3.02
C PRO A 185 -6.06 4.11 -2.00
N ALA A 186 -5.59 4.43 -0.77
CA ALA A 186 -6.47 4.91 0.31
C ALA A 186 -7.15 6.24 -0.03
N GLY A 187 -6.47 7.14 -0.73
CA GLY A 187 -7.07 8.41 -1.18
C GLY A 187 -8.23 8.21 -2.17
N LEU A 188 -8.12 7.23 -3.06
CA LEU A 188 -9.21 6.88 -3.96
C LEU A 188 -10.39 6.23 -3.22
N ALA A 189 -10.13 5.46 -2.14
CA ALA A 189 -11.18 4.91 -1.30
C ALA A 189 -11.97 6.01 -0.57
N PHE A 190 -11.28 7.04 -0.05
CA PHE A 190 -11.95 8.22 0.53
C PHE A 190 -12.87 8.91 -0.48
N ALA A 191 -12.35 9.21 -1.67
CA ALA A 191 -13.13 9.85 -2.73
C ALA A 191 -14.35 9.01 -3.13
N ARG A 192 -14.20 7.70 -3.28
CA ARG A 192 -15.29 6.77 -3.59
C ARG A 192 -16.35 6.73 -2.49
N ALA A 193 -15.93 6.67 -1.21
CA ALA A 193 -16.85 6.63 -0.08
C ALA A 193 -17.69 7.91 -0.01
N ILE A 194 -17.07 9.06 -0.20
CA ILE A 194 -17.75 10.36 -0.20
C ILE A 194 -18.70 10.47 -1.40
N ALA A 195 -18.30 10.03 -2.59
CA ALA A 195 -19.16 10.05 -3.77
C ALA A 195 -20.41 9.17 -3.59
N GLN A 196 -20.29 8.01 -2.92
CA GLN A 196 -21.42 7.11 -2.64
C GLN A 196 -22.28 7.57 -1.45
N ARG A 197 -21.68 8.20 -0.44
CA ARG A 197 -22.35 8.73 0.75
C ARG A 197 -21.85 10.14 1.08
N PRO A 198 -22.36 11.21 0.45
CA PRO A 198 -21.87 12.57 0.66
C PRO A 198 -21.97 13.09 2.10
N GLN A 199 -22.87 12.51 2.91
CA GLN A 199 -23.03 12.85 4.32
C GLN A 199 -22.02 12.16 5.26
N LEU A 200 -21.21 11.24 4.72
CA LEU A 200 -20.26 10.50 5.52
C LEU A 200 -19.09 11.38 5.95
N GLU A 201 -18.90 11.46 7.27
CA GLU A 201 -17.81 12.25 7.83
C GLU A 201 -16.53 11.40 8.01
N LEU A 202 -15.60 11.56 7.08
CA LEU A 202 -14.29 10.88 7.12
C LEU A 202 -13.17 11.75 7.66
N TYR A 203 -13.42 13.04 7.89
CA TYR A 203 -12.44 14.04 8.27
C TYR A 203 -12.72 14.63 9.65
N GLN A 204 -11.66 14.92 10.40
CA GLN A 204 -11.73 15.77 11.58
C GLN A 204 -12.13 17.21 11.19
N PRO A 205 -12.48 18.08 12.18
CA PRO A 205 -12.83 19.48 11.90
C PRO A 205 -11.75 20.26 11.14
N ASP A 206 -10.50 19.83 11.20
CA ASP A 206 -9.38 20.43 10.43
C ASP A 206 -9.41 20.11 8.93
N LYS A 207 -10.35 19.30 8.48
CA LYS A 207 -10.56 18.87 7.08
C LYS A 207 -9.43 18.05 6.45
N ARG A 208 -8.55 17.51 7.26
CA ARG A 208 -7.31 16.81 6.83
C ARG A 208 -7.15 15.46 7.49
N HIS A 209 -7.12 15.44 8.83
CA HIS A 209 -6.94 14.23 9.59
C HIS A 209 -8.19 13.36 9.55
N PRO A 210 -8.05 12.03 9.64
CA PRO A 210 -9.18 11.13 9.52
C PRO A 210 -10.00 11.06 10.81
N THR A 211 -11.30 10.88 10.71
CA THR A 211 -12.13 10.34 11.79
C THR A 211 -11.81 8.84 11.99
N LEU A 212 -12.43 8.22 12.99
CA LEU A 212 -12.34 6.76 13.15
C LEU A 212 -12.81 6.01 11.89
N ALA A 213 -13.90 6.47 11.26
CA ALA A 213 -14.39 5.90 9.99
C ALA A 213 -13.37 6.04 8.86
N GLY A 214 -12.68 7.20 8.77
CA GLY A 214 -11.61 7.40 7.80
C GLY A 214 -10.42 6.48 8.03
N SER A 215 -9.95 6.35 9.29
CA SER A 215 -8.86 5.43 9.64
C SER A 215 -9.23 3.98 9.35
N TYR A 216 -10.47 3.58 9.64
CA TYR A 216 -10.95 2.23 9.38
C TYR A 216 -11.03 1.94 7.86
N LEU A 217 -11.54 2.88 7.06
CA LEU A 217 -11.55 2.76 5.59
C LEU A 217 -10.14 2.56 5.03
N ALA A 218 -9.19 3.39 5.49
CA ALA A 218 -7.79 3.28 5.08
C ALA A 218 -7.18 1.91 5.48
N ALA A 219 -7.51 1.40 6.67
CA ALA A 219 -7.07 0.07 7.13
C ALA A 219 -7.67 -1.06 6.29
N CYS A 220 -8.96 -1.00 5.96
CA CYS A 220 -9.62 -1.95 5.05
C CYS A 220 -9.00 -1.93 3.66
N THR A 221 -8.68 -0.73 3.13
CA THR A 221 -8.02 -0.56 1.83
C THR A 221 -6.60 -1.15 1.87
N THR A 222 -5.87 -0.94 2.96
CA THR A 222 -4.54 -1.54 3.16
C THR A 222 -4.63 -3.07 3.21
N TYR A 223 -5.58 -3.60 3.97
CA TYR A 223 -5.81 -5.06 4.03
C TYR A 223 -6.11 -5.62 2.63
N ALA A 224 -7.06 -5.03 1.92
CA ALA A 224 -7.43 -5.48 0.58
C ALA A 224 -6.23 -5.45 -0.39
N ALA A 225 -5.44 -4.36 -0.38
CA ALA A 225 -4.29 -4.22 -1.25
C ALA A 225 -3.15 -5.21 -0.94
N LEU A 226 -2.85 -5.44 0.35
CA LEU A 226 -1.74 -6.32 0.74
C LEU A 226 -2.09 -7.80 0.66
N HIS A 227 -3.33 -8.17 0.97
CA HIS A 227 -3.77 -9.56 0.97
C HIS A 227 -4.39 -10.01 -0.36
N GLY A 228 -4.76 -9.09 -1.25
CA GLY A 228 -5.52 -9.42 -2.47
C GLY A 228 -6.87 -10.07 -2.16
N LYS A 229 -7.45 -9.78 -1.00
CA LYS A 229 -8.69 -10.36 -0.49
C LYS A 229 -9.65 -9.28 -0.03
N SER A 230 -10.96 -9.54 -0.19
CA SER A 230 -11.98 -8.65 0.32
C SER A 230 -11.95 -8.58 1.85
N PRO A 231 -12.05 -7.36 2.45
CA PRO A 231 -12.31 -7.20 3.87
C PRO A 231 -13.79 -7.37 4.23
N GLU A 232 -14.69 -7.57 3.27
CA GLU A 232 -16.13 -7.71 3.52
C GLU A 232 -16.42 -8.88 4.46
N GLY A 233 -17.31 -8.66 5.42
CA GLY A 233 -17.64 -9.63 6.44
C GLY A 233 -16.57 -9.81 7.54
N ASN A 234 -15.50 -9.01 7.55
CA ASN A 234 -14.54 -9.04 8.64
C ASN A 234 -15.21 -8.60 9.96
N ARG A 235 -15.02 -9.39 11.00
CA ARG A 235 -15.66 -9.18 12.31
C ARG A 235 -15.11 -7.97 13.08
N PHE A 236 -13.91 -7.51 12.76
CA PHE A 236 -13.35 -6.31 13.37
C PHE A 236 -13.96 -5.08 12.70
N THR A 237 -14.66 -4.26 13.48
CA THR A 237 -15.35 -3.04 13.00
C THR A 237 -14.76 -1.76 13.59
N ALA A 238 -13.70 -1.84 14.38
CA ALA A 238 -13.13 -0.72 15.14
C ALA A 238 -14.15 -0.01 16.06
N GLY A 239 -15.25 -0.67 16.45
CA GLY A 239 -16.33 -0.06 17.22
C GLY A 239 -17.31 0.79 16.41
N LEU A 240 -17.20 0.81 15.09
CA LEU A 240 -18.18 1.45 14.21
C LEU A 240 -19.48 0.64 14.18
N ALA A 241 -20.59 1.31 13.87
CA ALA A 241 -21.86 0.65 13.60
C ALA A 241 -21.69 -0.40 12.48
N PRO A 242 -22.31 -1.60 12.59
CA PRO A 242 -22.11 -2.70 11.65
C PRO A 242 -22.36 -2.30 10.19
N GLU A 243 -23.42 -1.53 9.92
CA GLU A 243 -23.77 -1.08 8.57
C GLU A 243 -22.72 -0.11 7.99
N LEU A 244 -22.13 0.72 8.83
CA LEU A 244 -21.06 1.63 8.41
C LEU A 244 -19.78 0.84 8.14
N ALA A 245 -19.41 -0.07 9.02
CA ALA A 245 -18.23 -0.91 8.83
C ALA A 245 -18.34 -1.74 7.55
N ALA A 246 -19.48 -2.40 7.31
CA ALA A 246 -19.74 -3.15 6.09
C ALA A 246 -19.62 -2.29 4.83
N PHE A 247 -20.21 -1.10 4.83
CA PHE A 247 -20.07 -0.14 3.73
C PHE A 247 -18.61 0.21 3.45
N LEU A 248 -17.83 0.53 4.48
CA LEU A 248 -16.42 0.90 4.32
C LEU A 248 -15.55 -0.29 3.84
N GLN A 249 -15.87 -1.50 4.27
CA GLN A 249 -15.22 -2.73 3.77
C GLN A 249 -15.49 -2.92 2.28
N THR A 250 -16.74 -2.75 1.83
CA THR A 250 -17.14 -2.85 0.41
C THR A 250 -16.44 -1.78 -0.43
N VAL A 251 -16.44 -0.52 0.01
CA VAL A 251 -15.77 0.58 -0.70
C VAL A 251 -14.26 0.31 -0.84
N ALA A 252 -13.62 -0.17 0.22
CA ALA A 252 -12.19 -0.51 0.20
C ALA A 252 -11.89 -1.58 -0.85
N TRP A 253 -12.69 -2.65 -0.89
CA TRP A 253 -12.52 -3.73 -1.86
C TRP A 253 -12.74 -3.26 -3.29
N GLN A 254 -13.84 -2.60 -3.56
CA GLN A 254 -14.16 -2.06 -4.89
C GLN A 254 -13.06 -1.10 -5.39
N THR A 255 -12.47 -0.32 -4.48
CA THR A 255 -11.40 0.61 -4.85
C THR A 255 -10.13 -0.12 -5.24
N VAL A 256 -9.74 -1.13 -4.47
CA VAL A 256 -8.54 -1.93 -4.77
C VAL A 256 -8.71 -2.71 -6.07
N GLN A 257 -9.88 -3.31 -6.30
CA GLN A 257 -10.17 -4.00 -7.55
C GLN A 257 -10.07 -3.07 -8.77
N ALA A 258 -10.69 -1.88 -8.68
CA ALA A 258 -10.66 -0.91 -9.76
C ALA A 258 -9.23 -0.37 -10.01
N TYR A 259 -8.44 -0.17 -8.95
CA TYR A 259 -7.07 0.31 -9.06
C TYR A 259 -6.10 -0.75 -9.62
N SER A 260 -6.29 -2.02 -9.29
CA SER A 260 -5.43 -3.13 -9.75
C SER A 260 -5.69 -3.51 -11.22
N GLY A 261 -6.78 -3.05 -11.80
CA GLY A 261 -7.15 -3.26 -13.20
C GLY A 261 -6.58 -2.20 -14.16
N VAL A 262 -5.74 -1.28 -13.67
CA VAL A 262 -5.14 -0.19 -14.45
C VAL A 262 -3.70 -0.51 -14.84
#